data_5b5e02e594670392ae47d1a8bf46ecfd
#
_entry.id   5b5e02e594670392ae47d1a8bf46ecfd
#
_cell.length_a   1.000
_cell.length_b   1.000
_cell.length_c   1.000
_cell.angle_alpha   90.00
_cell.angle_beta   90.00
_cell.angle_gamma   90.00
#
_symmetry.space_group_name_H-M   'P 1'
#
loop_
_entity.id
_entity.type
_entity.pdbx_description
1 polymer ?
#
loop_
_entity_poly.entity_id
_entity_poly.type
_entity_poly.pdbx_seq_one_letter_code
_entity_poly.pdbx_strand_id
1 'polypeptide(L)'
;MLTKLHIKNFTLFKHCNLHFSDSLNIFIGENGTGKTHLLKLPHAIISNSAEEATRNANAQDSQPTKGMLQSGIASKLVNVFRPDALGRLVKRRQGREKCEVKLRFRQSDLNVKIAFATNSKTEVEVLEMPSAFIDKAPVFFPTHELLTVFPGFV
;
A
#
# COMPACT_ATOMS: atom_id res chain seq x y z
N MET A 1 2.09 0.86 14.55
CA MET A 1 2.92 1.84 13.82
C MET A 1 3.80 1.10 12.81
N LEU A 2 3.89 1.59 11.56
CA LEU A 2 4.76 1.04 10.51
C LEU A 2 6.23 1.29 10.85
N THR A 3 7.06 0.25 10.83
CA THR A 3 8.49 0.32 11.16
C THR A 3 9.40 0.07 9.96
N LYS A 4 8.96 -0.79 9.01
CA LYS A 4 9.75 -1.07 7.80
C LYS A 4 8.85 -1.26 6.58
N LEU A 5 9.33 -0.79 5.42
CA LEU A 5 8.76 -1.05 4.12
C LEU A 5 9.83 -1.65 3.22
N HIS A 6 9.58 -2.86 2.73
CA HIS A 6 10.41 -3.51 1.73
C HIS A 6 9.63 -3.59 0.41
N ILE A 7 10.28 -3.17 -0.66
CA ILE A 7 9.73 -3.16 -2.02
C ILE A 7 10.70 -3.84 -2.96
N LYS A 8 10.18 -4.71 -3.82
CA LYS A 8 10.88 -5.30 -4.96
C LYS A 8 10.04 -5.14 -6.21
N ASN A 9 10.64 -4.64 -7.29
CA ASN A 9 10.04 -4.49 -8.62
C ASN A 9 8.68 -3.75 -8.64
N PHE A 10 8.58 -2.64 -7.93
CA PHE A 10 7.38 -1.80 -7.92
C PHE A 10 7.64 -0.47 -8.62
N THR A 11 6.88 -0.17 -9.66
CA THR A 11 6.96 1.08 -10.46
C THR A 11 8.40 1.44 -10.84
N LEU A 12 9.02 2.44 -10.20
CA LEU A 12 10.39 2.87 -10.45
C LEU A 12 11.41 2.05 -9.65
N PHE A 13 11.01 1.42 -8.56
CA PHE A 13 11.91 0.76 -7.61
C PHE A 13 12.22 -0.67 -8.03
N LYS A 14 13.51 -0.99 -8.20
CA LYS A 14 13.99 -2.37 -8.31
C LYS A 14 14.02 -3.03 -6.93
N HIS A 15 14.64 -2.34 -5.99
CA HIS A 15 14.70 -2.68 -4.57
C HIS A 15 14.66 -1.41 -3.75
N CYS A 16 13.88 -1.40 -2.69
CA CYS A 16 13.86 -0.30 -1.73
C CYS A 16 13.57 -0.88 -0.34
N ASN A 17 14.41 -0.53 0.63
CA ASN A 17 14.24 -0.90 2.03
C ASN A 17 14.24 0.39 2.85
N LEU A 18 13.12 0.68 3.49
CA LEU A 18 12.95 1.85 4.34
C LEU A 18 12.73 1.40 5.78
N HIS A 19 13.39 2.11 6.69
CA HIS A 19 13.17 2.03 8.12
C HIS A 19 12.57 3.35 8.57
N PHE A 20 11.46 3.29 9.27
CA PHE A 20 10.72 4.48 9.73
C PHE A 20 11.04 4.76 11.19
N SER A 21 11.26 6.04 11.51
CA SER A 21 11.28 6.53 12.88
C SER A 21 9.86 6.61 13.44
N ASP A 22 9.75 6.73 14.75
CA ASP A 22 8.46 6.75 15.45
C ASP A 22 7.69 8.06 15.28
N SER A 23 8.34 9.11 14.81
CA SER A 23 7.74 10.45 14.70
C SER A 23 7.69 10.93 13.26
N LEU A 24 8.71 11.63 12.80
CA LEU A 24 8.76 12.28 11.50
C LEU A 24 9.73 11.57 10.56
N ASN A 25 9.26 11.27 9.35
CA ASN A 25 10.07 10.72 8.27
C ASN A 25 9.94 11.65 7.04
N ILE A 26 11.06 12.10 6.50
CA ILE A 26 11.09 13.06 5.39
C ILE A 26 11.74 12.40 4.18
N PHE A 27 11.06 12.44 3.01
CA PHE A 27 11.58 11.98 1.74
C PHE A 27 11.99 13.16 0.87
N ILE A 28 13.28 13.27 0.58
CA ILE A 28 13.85 14.34 -0.25
C ILE A 28 14.36 13.73 -1.56
N GLY A 29 14.23 14.47 -2.64
CA GLY A 29 14.73 14.06 -3.97
C GLY A 29 14.06 14.86 -5.09
N GLU A 30 14.57 14.74 -6.29
CA GLU A 30 14.06 15.40 -7.50
C GLU A 30 12.65 14.92 -7.88
N ASN A 31 11.98 15.66 -8.78
CA ASN A 31 10.69 15.26 -9.32
C ASN A 31 10.84 13.97 -10.15
N GLY A 32 9.83 13.11 -10.09
CA GLY A 32 9.87 11.83 -10.83
C GLY A 32 10.62 10.69 -10.13
N THR A 33 11.28 10.91 -8.99
CA THR A 33 12.05 9.87 -8.28
C THR A 33 11.18 8.84 -7.51
N GLY A 34 9.86 9.02 -7.50
CA GLY A 34 8.91 8.05 -6.90
C GLY A 34 8.57 8.30 -5.43
N LYS A 35 8.90 9.47 -4.86
CA LYS A 35 8.55 9.83 -3.46
C LYS A 35 7.07 9.61 -3.15
N THR A 36 6.19 10.09 -4.02
CA THR A 36 4.74 9.92 -3.88
C THR A 36 4.33 8.45 -3.92
N HIS A 37 5.00 7.61 -4.71
CA HIS A 37 4.74 6.17 -4.75
C HIS A 37 5.11 5.48 -3.43
N LEU A 38 6.22 5.91 -2.79
CA LEU A 38 6.61 5.41 -1.47
C LEU A 38 5.59 5.74 -0.37
N LEU A 39 4.92 6.89 -0.47
CA LEU A 39 3.87 7.29 0.48
C LEU A 39 2.53 6.60 0.16
N LYS A 40 2.15 6.57 -1.12
CA LYS A 40 0.87 5.99 -1.56
C LYS A 40 0.78 4.48 -1.35
N LEU A 41 1.90 3.75 -1.48
CA LEU A 41 1.90 2.30 -1.39
C LEU A 41 1.50 1.78 0.02
N PRO A 42 2.18 2.18 1.12
CA PRO A 42 1.74 1.78 2.45
C PRO A 42 0.35 2.35 2.79
N HIS A 43 0.03 3.57 2.37
CA HIS A 43 -1.30 4.15 2.54
C HIS A 43 -2.39 3.25 1.94
N ALA A 44 -2.25 2.78 0.71
CA ALA A 44 -3.23 1.91 0.06
C ALA A 44 -3.46 0.60 0.82
N ILE A 45 -2.38 -0.05 1.30
CA ILE A 45 -2.48 -1.33 2.02
C ILE A 45 -3.08 -1.13 3.41
N ILE A 46 -2.66 -0.09 4.14
CA ILE A 46 -3.18 0.23 5.48
C ILE A 46 -4.64 0.66 5.41
N SER A 47 -5.02 1.48 4.43
CA SER A 47 -6.42 1.89 4.22
C SER A 47 -7.34 0.71 3.96
N ASN A 48 -6.88 -0.30 3.19
CA ASN A 48 -7.67 -1.53 3.00
C ASN A 48 -7.94 -2.22 4.33
N SER A 49 -6.91 -2.37 5.17
CA SER A 49 -7.07 -3.01 6.50
C SER A 49 -8.04 -2.24 7.39
N ALA A 50 -7.95 -0.90 7.44
CA ALA A 50 -8.82 -0.06 8.26
C ALA A 50 -10.28 -0.07 7.77
N GLU A 51 -10.51 -0.09 6.46
CA GLU A 51 -11.87 -0.18 5.91
C GLU A 51 -12.50 -1.54 6.20
N GLU A 52 -11.73 -2.63 6.08
CA GLU A 52 -12.22 -3.97 6.43
C GLU A 52 -12.50 -4.08 7.94
N ALA A 53 -11.68 -3.47 8.79
CA ALA A 53 -11.97 -3.35 10.22
C ALA A 53 -13.33 -2.68 10.48
N THR A 54 -13.59 -1.55 9.79
CA THR A 54 -14.85 -0.82 9.93
C THR A 54 -16.05 -1.61 9.42
N ARG A 55 -15.92 -2.29 8.29
CA ARG A 55 -17.00 -3.14 7.73
C ARG A 55 -17.36 -4.31 8.63
N ASN A 56 -16.37 -4.86 9.31
CA ASN A 56 -16.52 -6.04 10.16
C ASN A 56 -16.67 -5.70 11.66
N ALA A 57 -16.80 -4.41 12.02
CA ALA A 57 -16.89 -3.96 13.43
C ALA A 57 -18.05 -4.59 14.22
N ASN A 58 -19.11 -5.04 13.52
CA ASN A 58 -20.28 -5.69 14.12
C ASN A 58 -20.19 -7.22 14.14
N ALA A 59 -19.16 -7.82 13.57
CA ALA A 59 -18.96 -9.27 13.57
C ALA A 59 -18.03 -9.64 14.73
N GLN A 60 -18.58 -10.38 15.71
CA GLN A 60 -17.77 -11.00 16.77
C GLN A 60 -16.68 -11.87 16.11
N ASP A 61 -15.42 -11.66 16.45
CA ASP A 61 -14.25 -12.43 15.98
C ASP A 61 -13.89 -12.30 14.49
N SER A 62 -14.13 -11.16 13.87
CA SER A 62 -13.71 -10.97 12.47
C SER A 62 -12.20 -10.83 12.34
N GLN A 63 -11.53 -11.89 11.90
CA GLN A 63 -10.12 -11.88 11.51
C GLN A 63 -9.97 -11.61 10.01
N PRO A 64 -8.82 -11.04 9.58
CA PRO A 64 -8.52 -10.89 8.16
C PRO A 64 -8.59 -12.23 7.45
N THR A 65 -9.34 -12.33 6.35
CA THR A 65 -9.34 -13.51 5.49
C THR A 65 -8.46 -13.29 4.26
N LYS A 66 -7.90 -14.38 3.74
CA LYS A 66 -7.00 -14.31 2.58
C LYS A 66 -7.68 -13.66 1.36
N GLY A 67 -8.91 -14.06 1.06
CA GLY A 67 -9.67 -13.53 -0.08
C GLY A 67 -9.95 -12.03 0.02
N MET A 68 -10.35 -11.56 1.22
CA MET A 68 -10.58 -10.12 1.46
C MET A 68 -9.30 -9.30 1.23
N LEU A 69 -8.15 -9.80 1.71
CA LEU A 69 -6.88 -9.12 1.50
C LEU A 69 -6.42 -9.16 0.04
N GLN A 70 -6.61 -10.28 -0.66
CA GLN A 70 -6.19 -10.43 -2.06
C GLN A 70 -6.92 -9.45 -2.98
N SER A 71 -8.24 -9.41 -2.92
CA SER A 71 -9.05 -8.53 -3.76
C SER A 71 -9.07 -7.08 -3.26
N GLY A 72 -9.17 -6.87 -1.95
CA GLY A 72 -9.21 -5.54 -1.34
C GLY A 72 -7.94 -4.73 -1.58
N ILE A 73 -6.75 -5.33 -1.32
CA ILE A 73 -5.48 -4.65 -1.57
C ILE A 73 -5.29 -4.37 -3.07
N ALA A 74 -5.64 -5.32 -3.95
CA ALA A 74 -5.56 -5.11 -5.40
C ALA A 74 -6.43 -3.93 -5.84
N SER A 75 -7.69 -3.89 -5.39
CA SER A 75 -8.62 -2.79 -5.66
C SER A 75 -8.08 -1.45 -5.15
N LYS A 76 -7.53 -1.40 -3.94
CA LYS A 76 -6.92 -0.18 -3.39
C LYS A 76 -5.72 0.29 -4.20
N LEU A 77 -4.83 -0.61 -4.60
CA LEU A 77 -3.68 -0.27 -5.44
C LEU A 77 -4.14 0.30 -6.79
N VAL A 78 -5.14 -0.30 -7.44
CA VAL A 78 -5.69 0.21 -8.69
C VAL A 78 -6.32 1.60 -8.48
N ASN A 79 -7.11 1.80 -7.43
CA ASN A 79 -7.79 3.06 -7.16
C ASN A 79 -6.81 4.21 -6.84
N VAL A 80 -5.76 3.93 -6.07
CA VAL A 80 -4.77 4.94 -5.61
C VAL A 80 -3.77 5.31 -6.71
N PHE A 81 -3.32 4.34 -7.50
CA PHE A 81 -2.30 4.54 -8.54
C PHE A 81 -2.91 4.74 -9.94
N ARG A 82 -4.16 4.36 -10.14
CA ARG A 82 -4.92 4.46 -11.40
C ARG A 82 -4.18 3.87 -12.62
N PRO A 83 -3.61 2.66 -12.53
CA PRO A 83 -3.07 1.99 -13.69
C PRO A 83 -4.20 1.36 -14.52
N ASP A 84 -3.96 1.08 -15.80
CA ASP A 84 -4.90 0.33 -16.66
C ASP A 84 -5.18 -1.09 -16.13
N ALA A 85 -4.21 -1.68 -15.43
CA ALA A 85 -4.33 -2.97 -14.74
C ALA A 85 -3.29 -3.07 -13.62
N LEU A 86 -3.55 -3.87 -12.58
CA LEU A 86 -2.68 -4.05 -11.42
C LEU A 86 -1.23 -4.39 -11.83
N GLY A 87 -1.06 -5.29 -12.80
CA GLY A 87 0.25 -5.72 -13.30
C GLY A 87 1.09 -4.58 -13.93
N ARG A 88 0.48 -3.43 -14.26
CA ARG A 88 1.23 -2.25 -14.74
C ARG A 88 2.07 -1.60 -13.65
N LEU A 89 1.78 -1.87 -12.39
CA LEU A 89 2.58 -1.40 -11.26
C LEU A 89 3.87 -2.22 -11.06
N VAL A 90 4.00 -3.37 -11.73
CA VAL A 90 5.24 -4.17 -11.71
C VAL A 90 6.28 -3.49 -12.58
N LYS A 91 7.48 -3.26 -12.03
CA LYS A 91 8.61 -2.75 -12.81
C LYS A 91 8.97 -3.73 -13.92
N ARG A 92 8.83 -3.31 -15.17
CA ARG A 92 9.10 -4.13 -16.34
C ARG A 92 10.59 -4.40 -16.49
N ARG A 93 10.94 -5.67 -16.65
CA ARG A 93 12.26 -6.19 -17.04
C ARG A 93 12.06 -7.39 -17.95
N GLN A 94 13.15 -7.83 -18.59
CA GLN A 94 13.17 -9.13 -19.27
C GLN A 94 12.98 -10.22 -18.20
N GLY A 95 11.96 -11.08 -18.37
CA GLY A 95 11.63 -12.17 -17.45
C GLY A 95 10.28 -11.99 -16.74
N ARG A 96 9.86 -13.05 -16.03
CA ARG A 96 8.60 -13.11 -15.26
C ARG A 96 8.83 -12.73 -13.80
N GLU A 97 9.34 -11.53 -13.56
CA GLU A 97 9.54 -11.06 -12.20
C GLU A 97 8.22 -10.60 -11.56
N LYS A 98 8.02 -10.97 -10.30
CA LYS A 98 6.90 -10.48 -9.47
C LYS A 98 7.31 -9.21 -8.73
N CYS A 99 6.35 -8.32 -8.53
CA CYS A 99 6.44 -7.29 -7.51
C CYS A 99 6.24 -7.95 -6.15
N GLU A 100 7.05 -7.57 -5.16
CA GLU A 100 6.86 -7.95 -3.77
C GLU A 100 6.84 -6.69 -2.91
N VAL A 101 5.89 -6.63 -1.97
CA VAL A 101 5.77 -5.54 -0.99
C VAL A 101 5.60 -6.17 0.39
N LYS A 102 6.39 -5.70 1.35
CA LYS A 102 6.34 -6.17 2.74
C LYS A 102 6.30 -4.98 3.67
N LEU A 103 5.25 -4.94 4.50
CA LEU A 103 5.12 -3.97 5.58
C LEU A 103 5.37 -4.67 6.91
N ARG A 104 6.19 -4.02 7.74
CA ARG A 104 6.46 -4.44 9.12
C ARG A 104 5.98 -3.38 10.07
N PHE A 105 5.23 -3.81 11.06
CA PHE A 105 4.70 -2.95 12.10
C PHE A 105 5.39 -3.27 13.43
N ARG A 106 5.23 -2.37 14.42
CA ARG A 106 5.69 -2.62 15.78
C ARG A 106 4.98 -3.84 16.38
N GLN A 107 3.68 -3.99 16.08
CA GLN A 107 2.86 -5.16 16.40
C GLN A 107 3.01 -6.15 15.25
N SER A 108 3.54 -7.34 15.53
CA SER A 108 3.83 -8.37 14.51
C SER A 108 2.59 -8.98 13.88
N ASP A 109 1.46 -8.95 14.58
CA ASP A 109 0.15 -9.40 14.14
C ASP A 109 -0.44 -8.58 12.97
N LEU A 110 0.09 -7.37 12.74
CA LEU A 110 -0.26 -6.50 11.62
C LEU A 110 0.65 -6.66 10.40
N ASN A 111 1.68 -7.51 10.48
CA ASN A 111 2.63 -7.69 9.40
C ASN A 111 1.97 -8.29 8.17
N VAL A 112 2.29 -7.73 6.99
CA VAL A 112 1.74 -8.20 5.73
C VAL A 112 2.81 -8.25 4.65
N LYS A 113 2.80 -9.32 3.85
CA LYS A 113 3.61 -9.44 2.63
C LYS A 113 2.71 -9.86 1.49
N ILE A 114 2.78 -9.12 0.38
CA ILE A 114 2.03 -9.40 -0.84
C ILE A 114 2.98 -9.50 -2.03
N ALA A 115 2.52 -10.21 -3.06
CA ALA A 115 3.17 -10.24 -4.36
C ALA A 115 2.12 -10.19 -5.49
N PHE A 116 2.52 -9.67 -6.65
CA PHE A 116 1.71 -9.73 -7.86
C PHE A 116 2.62 -9.68 -9.10
N ALA A 117 2.15 -10.24 -10.19
CA ALA A 117 2.88 -10.34 -11.44
C ALA A 117 2.35 -9.36 -12.50
N THR A 118 3.05 -9.23 -13.61
CA THR A 118 2.65 -8.37 -14.74
C THR A 118 1.30 -8.72 -15.36
N ASN A 119 0.83 -9.96 -15.18
CA ASN A 119 -0.47 -10.45 -15.65
C ASN A 119 -1.57 -10.43 -14.57
N SER A 120 -1.27 -10.00 -13.35
CA SER A 120 -2.27 -9.85 -12.28
C SER A 120 -3.25 -8.72 -12.63
N LYS A 121 -4.55 -8.98 -12.49
CA LYS A 121 -5.62 -8.02 -12.81
C LYS A 121 -6.36 -7.54 -11.57
N THR A 122 -6.94 -8.46 -10.81
CA THR A 122 -7.91 -8.20 -9.74
C THR A 122 -7.48 -8.64 -8.36
N GLU A 123 -6.39 -9.38 -8.26
CA GLU A 123 -5.93 -9.96 -7.00
C GLU A 123 -4.41 -9.86 -6.83
N VAL A 124 -3.97 -9.71 -5.60
CA VAL A 124 -2.59 -9.90 -5.16
C VAL A 124 -2.45 -11.29 -4.52
N GLU A 125 -1.26 -11.85 -4.56
CA GLU A 125 -0.92 -13.04 -3.78
C GLU A 125 -0.52 -12.59 -2.36
N VAL A 126 -1.22 -13.06 -1.33
CA VAL A 126 -0.84 -12.81 0.07
C VAL A 126 0.13 -13.87 0.53
N LEU A 127 1.39 -13.48 0.76
CA LEU A 127 2.50 -14.36 1.17
C LEU A 127 2.66 -14.41 2.71
N GLU A 128 2.30 -13.34 3.40
CA GLU A 128 2.27 -13.27 4.85
C GLU A 128 1.00 -12.55 5.26
N MET A 129 0.19 -13.22 6.04
CA MET A 129 -1.14 -12.77 6.42
C MET A 129 -1.11 -12.13 7.80
N PRO A 130 -1.67 -10.91 7.98
CA PRO A 130 -1.87 -10.35 9.31
C PRO A 130 -2.94 -11.16 10.06
N SER A 131 -2.82 -11.26 11.38
CA SER A 131 -3.83 -11.87 12.25
C SER A 131 -4.82 -10.87 12.83
N ALA A 132 -4.57 -9.57 12.66
CA ALA A 132 -5.45 -8.49 13.10
C ALA A 132 -5.61 -7.41 12.04
N PHE A 133 -6.70 -6.65 12.12
CA PHE A 133 -6.90 -5.46 11.31
C PHE A 133 -6.23 -4.23 11.95
N ILE A 134 -5.88 -3.25 11.11
CA ILE A 134 -5.49 -1.91 11.56
C ILE A 134 -6.77 -1.10 11.75
N ASP A 135 -7.03 -0.65 12.95
CA ASP A 135 -8.26 0.07 13.34
C ASP A 135 -8.27 1.56 12.91
N LYS A 136 -7.08 2.14 12.71
CA LYS A 136 -6.93 3.57 12.36
C LYS A 136 -6.62 3.76 10.88
N ALA A 137 -7.51 4.42 10.18
CA ALA A 137 -7.28 4.79 8.78
C ALA A 137 -6.14 5.80 8.65
N PRO A 138 -5.21 5.60 7.70
CA PRO A 138 -4.17 6.56 7.41
C PRO A 138 -4.76 7.74 6.65
N VAL A 139 -4.24 8.95 6.89
CA VAL A 139 -4.61 10.14 6.13
C VAL A 139 -3.52 10.46 5.11
N PHE A 140 -3.91 10.71 3.87
CA PHE A 140 -3.03 11.15 2.80
C PHE A 140 -3.44 12.55 2.33
N PHE A 141 -2.52 13.51 2.43
CA PHE A 141 -2.72 14.87 1.94
C PHE A 141 -1.96 15.04 0.61
N PRO A 142 -2.66 15.10 -0.54
CA PRO A 142 -2.02 15.36 -1.82
C PRO A 142 -1.57 16.82 -1.91
N THR A 143 -0.39 17.05 -2.49
CA THR A 143 0.27 18.37 -2.53
C THR A 143 -0.42 19.42 -3.42
N HIS A 144 -1.26 19.01 -4.37
CA HIS A 144 -1.86 19.91 -5.36
C HIS A 144 -3.38 20.12 -5.22
N GLU A 145 -4.09 19.23 -4.54
CA GLU A 145 -5.55 19.25 -4.55
C GLU A 145 -6.18 20.24 -3.56
N LEU A 146 -5.45 20.61 -2.50
CA LEU A 146 -5.97 21.57 -1.52
C LEU A 146 -6.14 23.00 -2.10
N LEU A 147 -5.28 23.41 -3.03
CA LEU A 147 -5.37 24.74 -3.66
C LEU A 147 -6.38 24.80 -4.81
N THR A 148 -6.71 23.65 -5.44
CA THR A 148 -7.64 23.57 -6.56
C THR A 148 -9.07 23.25 -6.14
N VAL A 149 -9.27 22.61 -4.99
CA VAL A 149 -10.61 22.23 -4.49
C VAL A 149 -11.29 23.39 -3.71
N PHE A 150 -10.52 24.35 -3.21
CA PHE A 150 -11.06 25.53 -2.53
C PHE A 150 -10.66 26.84 -3.25
N PRO A 151 -11.39 27.24 -4.31
CA PRO A 151 -11.13 28.52 -4.99
C PRO A 151 -11.35 29.75 -4.12
N GLY A 152 -11.72 29.61 -2.85
CA GLY A 152 -11.93 30.70 -1.89
C GLY A 152 -10.80 30.94 -0.91
N PHE A 153 -9.61 30.35 -1.10
CA PHE A 153 -8.41 30.60 -0.30
C PHE A 153 -7.44 31.60 -0.95
N VAL A 154 -7.91 32.40 -1.91
CA VAL A 154 -7.16 33.54 -2.49
C VAL A 154 -7.81 34.81 -2.03
#